data_52cc7bf7bb85f7271df8ab2d11977d12
#
_entry.id   52cc7bf7bb85f7271df8ab2d11977d12
#
_cell.length_a   1.000
_cell.length_b   1.000
_cell.length_c   1.000
_cell.angle_alpha   90.00
_cell.angle_beta   90.00
_cell.angle_gamma   90.00
#
_symmetry.space_group_name_H-M   'P 1'
#
loop_
_entity.id
_entity.type
_entity.pdbx_description
1 polymer ?
#
loop_
_entity_poly.entity_id
_entity_poly.type
_entity_poly.pdbx_seq_one_letter_code
_entity_poly.pdbx_strand_id
1 'polypeptide(L)'
;MKKNNLKLLINFALIILFTGCEDEEAIKQNNDIIETISVTTSNVNQSFFYYNLVNQSEIDSSGNWHLALETKGTYNMPSIIFEDVYVAEYLDILFDDMTELPSTFMQDYIQDNQQFEYEGENEILTYDMSSHTVSVKNPNNIYVIYEPAGHTTYKVQFIEYLSGILVFSFSQF
;
A
#
# COMPACT_ATOMS: atom_id res chain seq x y z
N MET A 1 49.30 61.71 -59.63
CA MET A 1 47.92 62.17 -59.60
C MET A 1 46.98 61.02 -59.67
N LYS A 2 46.24 60.79 -58.62
CA LYS A 2 44.87 60.34 -58.46
C LYS A 2 44.71 59.66 -57.13
N LYS A 3 44.00 60.35 -56.24
CA LYS A 3 43.55 59.90 -54.94
C LYS A 3 42.49 58.82 -55.08
N ASN A 4 42.61 57.69 -54.50
CA ASN A 4 41.50 56.75 -54.32
C ASN A 4 41.17 56.65 -52.81
N ASN A 5 39.97 57.18 -52.54
CA ASN A 5 39.36 57.09 -51.20
C ASN A 5 38.85 55.69 -50.98
N LEU A 6 39.49 54.99 -50.04
CA LEU A 6 38.99 53.70 -49.53
C LEU A 6 37.97 53.98 -48.44
N LYS A 7 36.70 53.79 -48.75
CA LYS A 7 35.63 53.87 -47.79
C LYS A 7 35.64 52.60 -46.92
N LEU A 8 36.02 52.80 -45.68
CA LEU A 8 35.97 51.77 -44.64
C LEU A 8 34.49 51.59 -44.24
N LEU A 9 33.85 50.51 -44.69
CA LEU A 9 32.52 50.07 -44.22
C LEU A 9 32.71 49.37 -42.89
N ILE A 10 32.37 50.06 -41.81
CA ILE A 10 32.27 49.43 -40.49
C ILE A 10 30.95 48.70 -40.41
N ASN A 11 30.96 47.39 -40.60
CA ASN A 11 29.83 46.51 -40.26
C ASN A 11 29.73 46.39 -38.77
N PHE A 12 28.78 47.08 -38.17
CA PHE A 12 28.42 46.91 -36.77
C PHE A 12 27.56 45.64 -36.64
N ALA A 13 28.21 44.51 -36.37
CA ALA A 13 27.50 43.28 -36.03
C ALA A 13 26.94 43.42 -34.62
N LEU A 14 25.63 43.67 -34.57
CA LEU A 14 24.85 43.66 -33.33
C LEU A 14 24.76 42.22 -32.83
N ILE A 15 25.65 41.83 -31.93
CA ILE A 15 25.56 40.55 -31.21
C ILE A 15 24.47 40.71 -30.14
N ILE A 16 23.27 40.25 -30.43
CA ILE A 16 22.22 40.07 -29.41
C ILE A 16 22.57 38.85 -28.62
N LEU A 17 23.18 39.05 -27.46
CA LEU A 17 23.29 38.00 -26.42
C LEU A 17 21.91 37.77 -25.84
N PHE A 18 21.23 36.74 -26.37
CA PHE A 18 20.13 36.12 -25.64
C PHE A 18 20.74 35.41 -24.43
N THR A 19 20.78 36.08 -23.31
CA THR A 19 20.85 35.37 -22.00
C THR A 19 19.47 34.79 -21.77
N GLY A 20 19.24 33.60 -22.33
CA GLY A 20 18.16 32.74 -21.87
C GLY A 20 18.46 32.39 -20.44
N CYS A 21 17.78 33.02 -19.49
CA CYS A 21 17.54 32.38 -18.22
C CYS A 21 16.69 31.13 -18.55
N GLU A 22 17.31 30.00 -18.69
CA GLU A 22 16.68 28.73 -18.42
C GLU A 22 16.47 28.74 -16.90
N ASP A 23 15.27 29.16 -16.48
CA ASP A 23 14.74 28.74 -15.21
C ASP A 23 14.63 27.20 -15.32
N GLU A 24 15.69 26.49 -14.97
CA GLU A 24 15.58 25.13 -14.51
C GLU A 24 14.67 25.21 -13.28
N GLU A 25 13.35 25.13 -13.53
CA GLU A 25 12.46 24.64 -12.49
C GLU A 25 13.02 23.27 -12.11
N ALA A 26 13.85 23.27 -11.05
CA ALA A 26 14.20 22.06 -10.37
C ALA A 26 12.86 21.39 -10.06
N ILE A 27 12.52 20.37 -10.85
CA ILE A 27 11.47 19.43 -10.51
C ILE A 27 11.90 18.90 -9.15
N LYS A 28 11.36 19.50 -8.09
CA LYS A 28 11.36 18.88 -6.79
C LYS A 28 10.60 17.59 -7.00
N GLN A 29 11.31 16.51 -7.32
CA GLN A 29 10.82 15.19 -7.02
C GLN A 29 10.55 15.23 -5.52
N ASN A 30 9.28 15.46 -5.18
CA ASN A 30 8.76 15.09 -3.90
C ASN A 30 8.94 13.56 -3.87
N ASN A 31 10.08 13.11 -3.42
CA ASN A 31 10.22 11.77 -2.89
C ASN A 31 9.42 11.83 -1.58
N ASP A 32 8.10 11.82 -1.69
CA ASP A 32 7.26 11.45 -0.58
C ASP A 32 7.72 10.04 -0.21
N ILE A 33 8.52 9.98 0.85
CA ILE A 33 8.92 8.71 1.43
C ILE A 33 7.61 8.09 1.86
N ILE A 34 7.13 7.10 1.08
CA ILE A 34 5.95 6.33 1.41
C ILE A 34 6.29 5.60 2.70
N GLU A 35 5.72 6.08 3.81
CA GLU A 35 5.98 5.52 5.12
C GLU A 35 5.33 4.15 5.22
N THR A 36 6.12 3.15 5.59
CA THR A 36 5.63 1.82 5.92
C THR A 36 5.32 1.75 7.41
N ILE A 37 4.08 1.46 7.72
CA ILE A 37 3.58 1.34 9.09
C ILE A 37 3.48 -0.13 9.45
N SER A 38 4.06 -0.51 10.58
CA SER A 38 3.93 -1.86 11.14
C SER A 38 2.96 -1.84 12.33
N VAL A 39 2.01 -2.74 12.31
CA VAL A 39 0.95 -2.86 13.31
C VAL A 39 1.04 -4.23 13.96
N THR A 40 0.94 -4.25 15.29
CA THR A 40 0.75 -5.46 16.10
C THR A 40 -0.60 -5.35 16.79
N THR A 41 -1.49 -6.30 16.55
CA THR A 41 -2.84 -6.27 17.11
C THR A 41 -2.84 -6.58 18.62
N SER A 42 -3.92 -6.22 19.28
CA SER A 42 -4.29 -6.86 20.56
C SER A 42 -4.52 -8.35 20.35
N ASN A 43 -4.51 -9.12 21.47
CA ASN A 43 -4.79 -10.56 21.42
C ASN A 43 -6.30 -10.78 21.17
N VAL A 44 -6.65 -11.37 20.05
CA VAL A 44 -8.05 -11.58 19.63
C VAL A 44 -8.83 -12.51 20.59
N ASN A 45 -8.15 -13.35 21.36
CA ASN A 45 -8.79 -14.18 22.39
C ASN A 45 -9.23 -13.38 23.63
N GLN A 46 -8.82 -12.10 23.72
CA GLN A 46 -9.18 -11.20 24.82
C GLN A 46 -10.12 -10.09 24.35
N SER A 47 -9.85 -9.51 23.20
CA SER A 47 -10.65 -8.46 22.59
C SER A 47 -10.48 -8.48 21.07
N PHE A 48 -11.57 -8.24 20.34
CA PHE A 48 -11.48 -8.07 18.90
C PHE A 48 -10.74 -6.79 18.56
N PHE A 49 -10.09 -6.78 17.40
CA PHE A 49 -9.28 -5.68 16.93
C PHE A 49 -9.92 -5.11 15.66
N TYR A 50 -10.07 -3.79 15.59
CA TYR A 50 -10.59 -3.08 14.44
C TYR A 50 -9.65 -1.94 14.07
N TYR A 51 -9.33 -1.81 12.80
CA TYR A 51 -8.34 -0.86 12.32
C TYR A 51 -8.84 -0.03 11.15
N ASN A 52 -8.64 1.28 11.24
CA ASN A 52 -8.89 2.21 10.15
C ASN A 52 -7.56 2.54 9.45
N LEU A 53 -7.42 2.13 8.18
CA LEU A 53 -6.20 2.35 7.39
C LEU A 53 -5.98 3.83 7.07
N VAL A 54 -7.05 4.61 6.88
CA VAL A 54 -6.96 6.06 6.58
C VAL A 54 -6.44 6.83 7.79
N ASN A 55 -6.98 6.54 8.98
CA ASN A 55 -6.59 7.20 10.22
C ASN A 55 -5.36 6.55 10.87
N GLN A 56 -4.91 5.42 10.33
CA GLN A 56 -3.77 4.64 10.83
C GLN A 56 -3.88 4.30 12.32
N SER A 57 -5.07 3.90 12.74
CA SER A 57 -5.36 3.68 14.17
C SER A 57 -6.35 2.56 14.42
N GLU A 58 -6.19 1.91 15.59
CA GLU A 58 -7.21 1.05 16.17
C GLU A 58 -8.43 1.89 16.58
N ILE A 59 -9.62 1.37 16.34
CA ILE A 59 -10.89 2.04 16.64
C ILE A 59 -11.88 1.03 17.23
N ASP A 60 -13.03 1.54 17.69
CA ASP A 60 -14.13 0.70 18.16
C ASP A 60 -14.87 0.02 16.99
N SER A 61 -15.51 -1.12 17.25
CA SER A 61 -16.31 -1.87 16.28
C SER A 61 -17.47 -1.09 15.66
N SER A 62 -17.92 -0.01 16.32
CA SER A 62 -18.96 0.88 15.81
C SER A 62 -18.42 1.99 14.91
N GLY A 63 -17.08 2.11 14.78
CA GLY A 63 -16.43 3.08 13.93
C GLY A 63 -16.34 2.60 12.48
N ASN A 64 -15.81 3.44 11.61
CA ASN A 64 -15.54 3.10 10.22
C ASN A 64 -14.18 2.39 10.11
N TRP A 65 -14.16 1.08 10.24
CA TRP A 65 -12.94 0.27 10.14
C TRP A 65 -12.82 -0.39 8.75
N HIS A 66 -11.63 -0.77 8.37
CA HIS A 66 -11.34 -1.39 7.07
C HIS A 66 -10.77 -2.80 7.22
N LEU A 67 -10.15 -3.09 8.36
CA LEU A 67 -9.58 -4.39 8.69
C LEU A 67 -9.95 -4.74 10.12
N ALA A 68 -10.41 -5.96 10.35
CA ALA A 68 -10.64 -6.50 11.69
C ALA A 68 -9.99 -7.87 11.86
N LEU A 69 -9.61 -8.17 13.10
CA LEU A 69 -9.27 -9.50 13.56
C LEU A 69 -10.26 -9.90 14.64
N GLU A 70 -11.07 -10.90 14.33
CA GLU A 70 -12.10 -11.43 15.22
C GLU A 70 -11.93 -12.94 15.38
N THR A 71 -12.74 -13.54 16.26
CA THR A 71 -12.90 -15.00 16.28
C THR A 71 -14.28 -15.37 15.77
N LYS A 72 -14.37 -16.42 14.96
CA LYS A 72 -15.60 -16.92 14.37
C LYS A 72 -15.87 -18.37 14.75
N GLY A 73 -17.16 -18.68 14.72
CA GLY A 73 -17.65 -20.05 14.86
C GLY A 73 -17.51 -20.69 16.24
N THR A 74 -17.85 -21.97 16.29
CA THR A 74 -17.93 -22.74 17.57
C THR A 74 -16.57 -22.92 18.25
N TYR A 75 -15.50 -22.88 17.47
CA TYR A 75 -14.14 -23.12 17.96
C TYR A 75 -13.35 -21.82 18.16
N ASN A 76 -14.01 -20.65 18.04
CA ASN A 76 -13.37 -19.33 18.16
C ASN A 76 -12.12 -19.21 17.28
N MET A 77 -12.25 -19.63 16.03
CA MET A 77 -11.13 -19.55 15.08
C MET A 77 -10.88 -18.10 14.68
N PRO A 78 -9.60 -17.66 14.61
CA PRO A 78 -9.28 -16.30 14.21
C PRO A 78 -9.72 -16.07 12.75
N SER A 79 -10.20 -14.87 12.47
CA SER A 79 -10.69 -14.49 11.16
C SER A 79 -10.29 -13.05 10.88
N ILE A 80 -9.66 -12.83 9.72
CA ILE A 80 -9.39 -11.50 9.18
C ILE A 80 -10.59 -11.11 8.32
N ILE A 81 -11.11 -9.90 8.53
CA ILE A 81 -12.29 -9.39 7.87
C ILE A 81 -11.97 -8.01 7.30
N PHE A 82 -12.44 -7.77 6.08
CA PHE A 82 -12.44 -6.45 5.48
C PHE A 82 -13.85 -5.91 5.36
N GLU A 83 -14.03 -4.62 5.60
CA GLU A 83 -15.30 -3.91 5.45
C GLU A 83 -15.11 -2.62 4.67
N ASP A 84 -16.06 -2.30 3.81
CA ASP A 84 -16.09 -1.10 2.97
C ASP A 84 -14.85 -0.87 2.09
N VAL A 85 -14.17 -1.95 1.70
CA VAL A 85 -13.00 -1.91 0.82
C VAL A 85 -13.07 -2.98 -0.26
N TYR A 86 -12.22 -2.85 -1.27
CA TYR A 86 -12.00 -3.83 -2.31
C TYR A 86 -10.56 -4.30 -2.25
N VAL A 87 -10.33 -5.59 -2.49
CA VAL A 87 -9.03 -6.24 -2.29
C VAL A 87 -8.59 -6.94 -3.57
N ALA A 88 -7.29 -6.89 -3.84
CA ALA A 88 -6.62 -7.73 -4.81
C ALA A 88 -5.35 -8.31 -4.20
N GLU A 89 -5.05 -9.57 -4.49
CA GLU A 89 -3.86 -10.26 -4.00
C GLU A 89 -2.76 -10.27 -5.06
N TYR A 90 -1.52 -10.10 -4.61
CA TYR A 90 -0.32 -10.21 -5.42
C TYR A 90 0.62 -11.26 -4.84
N LEU A 91 1.08 -12.14 -5.71
CA LEU A 91 2.00 -13.23 -5.39
C LEU A 91 3.38 -12.91 -5.92
N ASP A 92 4.40 -13.41 -5.23
CA ASP A 92 5.79 -13.41 -5.75
C ASP A 92 6.38 -12.00 -6.04
N ILE A 93 5.90 -10.96 -5.37
CA ILE A 93 6.47 -9.62 -5.45
C ILE A 93 6.88 -9.15 -4.05
N LEU A 94 8.01 -8.45 -3.94
CA LEU A 94 8.41 -7.87 -2.67
C LEU A 94 7.57 -6.63 -2.34
N PHE A 95 7.32 -6.41 -1.06
CA PHE A 95 6.51 -5.28 -0.60
C PHE A 95 7.04 -3.93 -1.09
N ASP A 96 8.37 -3.74 -1.07
CA ASP A 96 9.00 -2.49 -1.50
C ASP A 96 9.05 -2.34 -3.03
N ASP A 97 9.02 -3.46 -3.76
CA ASP A 97 9.07 -3.46 -5.23
C ASP A 97 7.68 -3.26 -5.87
N MET A 98 6.62 -3.35 -5.07
CA MET A 98 5.27 -3.16 -5.59
C MET A 98 4.99 -1.67 -5.83
N THR A 99 4.91 -1.32 -7.10
CA THR A 99 4.65 0.06 -7.57
C THR A 99 3.43 0.19 -8.48
N GLU A 100 2.88 -0.95 -8.92
CA GLU A 100 1.74 -0.98 -9.84
C GLU A 100 0.44 -1.28 -9.09
N LEU A 101 -0.62 -0.58 -9.46
CA LEU A 101 -1.96 -0.84 -8.94
C LEU A 101 -2.64 -1.93 -9.75
N PRO A 102 -3.50 -2.77 -9.11
CA PRO A 102 -4.27 -3.77 -9.83
C PRO A 102 -5.29 -3.12 -10.76
N SER A 103 -5.58 -3.78 -11.87
CA SER A 103 -6.64 -3.37 -12.79
C SER A 103 -8.03 -3.76 -12.32
N THR A 104 -8.12 -4.70 -11.39
CA THR A 104 -9.38 -5.24 -10.85
C THR A 104 -9.27 -5.48 -9.36
N PHE A 105 -10.36 -5.17 -8.66
CA PHE A 105 -10.53 -5.43 -7.24
C PHE A 105 -11.77 -6.28 -7.01
N MET A 106 -11.77 -7.06 -5.94
CA MET A 106 -12.92 -7.88 -5.53
C MET A 106 -13.38 -7.45 -4.14
N GLN A 107 -14.69 -7.31 -3.97
CA GLN A 107 -15.30 -7.20 -2.66
C GLN A 107 -15.44 -8.61 -2.07
N ASP A 108 -15.39 -8.72 -0.74
CA ASP A 108 -15.49 -9.99 -0.02
C ASP A 108 -14.46 -11.05 -0.50
N TYR A 109 -13.25 -10.58 -0.82
CA TYR A 109 -12.17 -11.40 -1.34
C TYR A 109 -11.66 -12.42 -0.31
N ILE A 110 -11.62 -12.05 0.96
CA ILE A 110 -11.07 -12.86 2.04
C ILE A 110 -12.11 -13.81 2.61
N GLN A 111 -11.75 -15.09 2.77
CA GLN A 111 -12.63 -16.17 3.20
C GLN A 111 -12.26 -16.78 4.57
N ASP A 112 -11.42 -16.13 5.35
CA ASP A 112 -10.97 -16.57 6.69
C ASP A 112 -12.11 -16.81 7.69
N ASN A 113 -13.34 -16.45 7.35
CA ASN A 113 -14.52 -16.67 8.17
C ASN A 113 -15.10 -18.11 8.09
N GLN A 114 -14.54 -18.99 7.28
CA GLN A 114 -14.98 -20.37 7.16
C GLN A 114 -14.39 -21.22 8.29
N GLN A 115 -15.24 -21.90 9.03
CA GLN A 115 -14.90 -22.57 10.29
C GLN A 115 -13.91 -23.72 10.18
N PHE A 116 -13.72 -24.32 8.99
CA PHE A 116 -12.98 -25.58 8.83
C PHE A 116 -12.10 -25.65 7.59
N GLU A 117 -12.09 -24.62 6.78
CA GLU A 117 -11.41 -24.62 5.50
C GLU A 117 -10.33 -23.52 5.45
N TYR A 118 -9.28 -23.69 6.26
CA TYR A 118 -8.09 -22.84 6.21
C TYR A 118 -7.14 -23.21 5.08
N GLU A 119 -7.63 -23.87 4.07
CA GLU A 119 -6.93 -24.19 2.84
C GLU A 119 -7.67 -23.62 1.62
N GLY A 120 -8.61 -22.72 1.84
CA GLY A 120 -9.36 -22.05 0.76
C GLY A 120 -8.47 -21.17 -0.11
N GLU A 121 -9.04 -20.74 -1.22
CA GLU A 121 -8.30 -20.03 -2.26
C GLU A 121 -7.86 -18.64 -1.78
N ASN A 122 -8.72 -17.91 -1.08
CA ASN A 122 -8.51 -16.51 -0.71
C ASN A 122 -8.38 -16.33 0.81
N GLU A 123 -7.67 -17.22 1.47
CA GLU A 123 -7.45 -17.16 2.92
C GLU A 123 -6.06 -16.61 3.25
N ILE A 124 -6.00 -15.72 4.21
CA ILE A 124 -4.75 -15.17 4.76
C ILE A 124 -4.18 -16.09 5.83
N LEU A 125 -5.04 -16.67 6.64
CA LEU A 125 -4.66 -17.59 7.71
C LEU A 125 -4.77 -19.06 7.26
N THR A 126 -3.97 -19.93 7.82
CA THR A 126 -4.03 -21.37 7.64
C THR A 126 -4.00 -22.09 8.96
N TYR A 127 -4.70 -23.24 9.04
CA TYR A 127 -4.74 -24.08 10.23
C TYR A 127 -4.03 -25.39 10.01
N ASP A 128 -2.99 -25.65 10.79
CA ASP A 128 -2.30 -26.94 10.78
C ASP A 128 -3.02 -27.94 11.72
N MET A 129 -3.63 -28.92 11.13
CA MET A 129 -4.35 -30.00 11.83
C MET A 129 -3.44 -30.86 12.72
N SER A 130 -2.14 -30.91 12.45
CA SER A 130 -1.21 -31.76 13.18
C SER A 130 -0.72 -31.09 14.47
N SER A 131 -0.49 -29.81 14.44
CA SER A 131 -0.03 -29.00 15.58
C SER A 131 -1.16 -28.23 16.26
N HIS A 132 -2.34 -28.19 15.66
CA HIS A 132 -3.47 -27.37 16.09
C HIS A 132 -3.13 -25.89 16.22
N THR A 133 -2.36 -25.37 15.28
CA THR A 133 -1.92 -23.96 15.28
C THR A 133 -2.45 -23.23 14.04
N VAL A 134 -2.71 -21.94 14.21
CA VAL A 134 -3.01 -21.02 13.11
C VAL A 134 -1.79 -20.17 12.84
N SER A 135 -1.50 -19.92 11.57
CA SER A 135 -0.43 -19.03 11.11
C SER A 135 -0.86 -18.26 9.86
N VAL A 136 -0.09 -17.27 9.46
CA VAL A 136 -0.25 -16.64 8.14
C VAL A 136 0.14 -17.65 7.07
N LYS A 137 -0.77 -17.87 6.10
CA LYS A 137 -0.62 -18.87 5.04
C LYS A 137 0.59 -18.58 4.14
N ASN A 138 0.67 -17.34 3.68
CA ASN A 138 1.72 -16.88 2.77
C ASN A 138 2.21 -15.48 3.22
N PRO A 139 3.20 -15.40 4.11
CA PRO A 139 3.63 -14.10 4.65
C PRO A 139 4.31 -13.18 3.62
N ASN A 140 4.61 -13.69 2.41
CA ASN A 140 5.16 -12.88 1.31
C ASN A 140 4.09 -12.32 0.37
N ASN A 141 2.82 -12.72 0.52
CA ASN A 141 1.75 -12.20 -0.32
C ASN A 141 1.44 -10.75 0.08
N ILE A 142 1.12 -9.93 -0.93
CA ILE A 142 0.71 -8.55 -0.74
C ILE A 142 -0.74 -8.40 -1.15
N TYR A 143 -1.49 -7.73 -0.29
CA TYR A 143 -2.88 -7.40 -0.53
C TYR A 143 -3.00 -5.91 -0.83
N VAL A 144 -3.47 -5.57 -2.01
CA VAL A 144 -3.76 -4.19 -2.37
C VAL A 144 -5.21 -3.90 -2.03
N ILE A 145 -5.41 -2.95 -1.15
CA ILE A 145 -6.72 -2.59 -0.58
C ILE A 145 -7.10 -1.21 -1.09
N TYR A 146 -8.22 -1.12 -1.79
CA TYR A 146 -8.80 0.14 -2.24
C TYR A 146 -9.97 0.54 -1.34
N GLU A 147 -9.85 1.70 -0.71
CA GLU A 147 -10.89 2.34 0.10
C GLU A 147 -11.65 3.36 -0.79
N PRO A 148 -12.94 3.09 -1.09
CA PRO A 148 -13.67 3.85 -2.10
C PRO A 148 -14.16 5.24 -1.64
N ALA A 149 -14.32 5.48 -0.33
CA ALA A 149 -14.84 6.75 0.15
C ALA A 149 -13.82 7.89 0.01
N GLY A 150 -12.55 7.61 0.32
CA GLY A 150 -11.43 8.54 0.15
C GLY A 150 -10.67 8.36 -1.16
N HIS A 151 -11.02 7.36 -1.97
CA HIS A 151 -10.26 6.95 -3.17
C HIS A 151 -8.78 6.66 -2.86
N THR A 152 -8.53 6.01 -1.74
CA THR A 152 -7.17 5.72 -1.25
C THR A 152 -6.83 4.26 -1.44
N THR A 153 -5.60 3.98 -1.83
CA THR A 153 -5.12 2.62 -2.04
C THR A 153 -3.94 2.33 -1.12
N TYR A 154 -3.95 1.15 -0.52
CA TYR A 154 -2.93 0.68 0.40
C TYR A 154 -2.37 -0.65 -0.07
N LYS A 155 -1.09 -0.88 0.11
CA LYS A 155 -0.50 -2.22 0.09
C LYS A 155 -0.35 -2.72 1.52
N VAL A 156 -0.78 -3.95 1.77
CA VAL A 156 -0.78 -4.58 3.09
C VAL A 156 -0.10 -5.94 2.97
N GLN A 157 0.75 -6.26 3.93
CA GLN A 157 1.40 -7.56 4.06
C GLN A 157 1.15 -8.11 5.45
N PHE A 158 0.58 -9.30 5.53
CA PHE A 158 0.40 -10.02 6.79
C PHE A 158 1.65 -10.86 7.06
N ILE A 159 2.35 -10.55 8.15
CA ILE A 159 3.70 -11.06 8.42
C ILE A 159 3.64 -12.32 9.29
N GLU A 160 2.90 -12.25 10.39
CA GLU A 160 2.85 -13.29 11.39
C GLU A 160 1.50 -13.31 12.11
N TYR A 161 1.03 -14.49 12.43
CA TYR A 161 -0.03 -14.71 13.41
C TYR A 161 0.46 -15.71 14.46
N LEU A 162 0.48 -15.31 15.73
CA LEU A 162 0.93 -16.15 16.81
C LEU A 162 0.06 -15.95 18.05
N SER A 163 -0.56 -17.03 18.52
CA SER A 163 -1.29 -17.05 19.80
C SER A 163 -2.34 -15.94 19.97
N GLY A 164 -3.02 -15.58 18.91
CA GLY A 164 -4.06 -14.56 18.92
C GLY A 164 -3.60 -13.15 18.55
N ILE A 165 -2.34 -12.97 18.22
CA ILE A 165 -1.75 -11.68 17.83
C ILE A 165 -1.37 -11.75 16.35
N LEU A 166 -1.82 -10.78 15.57
CA LEU A 166 -1.48 -10.60 14.16
C LEU A 166 -0.49 -9.44 14.02
N VAL A 167 0.53 -9.65 13.20
CA VAL A 167 1.46 -8.60 12.77
C VAL A 167 1.28 -8.36 11.28
N PHE A 168 1.08 -7.12 10.90
CA PHE A 168 1.01 -6.72 9.50
C PHE A 168 1.70 -5.38 9.28
N SER A 169 2.14 -5.15 8.05
CA SER A 169 2.66 -3.85 7.61
C SER A 169 1.82 -3.32 6.47
N PHE A 170 1.72 -2.01 6.37
CA PHE A 170 1.05 -1.37 5.25
C PHE A 170 1.68 -0.03 4.89
N SER A 171 1.46 0.40 3.67
CA SER A 171 1.75 1.75 3.20
C SER A 171 0.70 2.20 2.19
N GLN A 172 0.49 3.50 2.09
CA GLN A 172 -0.34 4.09 1.06
C GLN A 172 0.46 4.16 -0.27
N PHE A 173 -0.21 4.00 -1.43
CA PHE A 173 0.36 4.26 -2.76
C PHE A 173 0.41 5.74 -3.06
#